data_2de0b59e6985d70728d3fe687e09e123
#
_entry.id   2de0b59e6985d70728d3fe687e09e123
#
_cell.length_a   1.000
_cell.length_b   1.000
_cell.length_c   1.000
_cell.angle_alpha   90.00
_cell.angle_beta   90.00
_cell.angle_gamma   90.00
#
_symmetry.space_group_name_H-M   'P 1'
#
loop_
_entity.id
_entity.type
_entity.pdbx_description
1 polymer ?
#
loop_
_entity_poly.entity_id
_entity_poly.type
_entity_poly.pdbx_seq_one_letter_code
_entity_poly.pdbx_strand_id
1 'polypeptide(L)'
;MILITGLNGEMGSALVQRLHDLGKQNIIGLDIKPVKESIKPLLSKNYIGDIKDKSLINKIFTENRINEVYHLAAVLSTKAESIPFLSHQINVDGFLNLLEEIQNYKSEVKFFFASSIAVYHLDNNKNIKISEDDFCNPSNMYGCNKLYCEKIGSYFSEHSNLMNNLDFRCLRFSGIISANTLPVGGTSDYAPEMIHNAVQNKDYTCYVNPQSCIPFMVMPDAIEAIINLMHSSKKKLKRNVYHIQAFNPTVEKIYDKLKEHFPNFQLSYDVNQKRQSLIDCWPCELNQTAAINDWGWKPKFDFDKAFDEYLIPSILDFYSDKD
;
A
#
# COMPACT_ATOMS: atom_id res chain seq x y z
N MET A 1 1.34 22.43 -4.32
CA MET A 1 1.96 21.71 -3.19
C MET A 1 1.46 20.28 -3.18
N ILE A 2 2.20 19.37 -2.57
CA ILE A 2 1.88 17.93 -2.44
C ILE A 2 1.36 17.69 -1.02
N LEU A 3 0.16 17.15 -0.86
CA LEU A 3 -0.38 16.71 0.43
C LEU A 3 -0.24 15.19 0.56
N ILE A 4 0.39 14.73 1.65
CA ILE A 4 0.48 13.30 1.99
C ILE A 4 -0.25 13.08 3.31
N THR A 5 -1.28 12.23 3.32
CA THR A 5 -1.97 11.80 4.54
C THR A 5 -1.47 10.45 4.99
N GLY A 6 -1.37 10.22 6.30
CA GLY A 6 -0.76 8.99 6.84
C GLY A 6 0.77 8.96 6.66
N LEU A 7 1.40 10.13 6.75
CA LEU A 7 2.80 10.29 6.43
C LEU A 7 3.76 9.54 7.38
N ASN A 8 3.36 9.24 8.61
CA ASN A 8 4.16 8.44 9.54
C ASN A 8 4.09 6.92 9.29
N GLY A 9 3.17 6.48 8.41
CA GLY A 9 3.13 5.10 7.94
C GLY A 9 4.37 4.72 7.15
N GLU A 10 4.55 3.44 6.87
CA GLU A 10 5.69 2.91 6.10
C GLU A 10 5.75 3.56 4.72
N MET A 11 4.66 3.43 3.95
CA MET A 11 4.58 4.05 2.62
C MET A 11 4.70 5.56 2.67
N GLY A 12 4.07 6.22 3.65
CA GLY A 12 4.12 7.67 3.81
C GLY A 12 5.53 8.18 4.00
N SER A 13 6.27 7.59 4.94
CA SER A 13 7.66 7.95 5.23
C SER A 13 8.58 7.67 4.02
N ALA A 14 8.44 6.51 3.38
CA ALA A 14 9.22 6.16 2.19
C ALA A 14 8.91 7.07 1.00
N LEU A 15 7.64 7.44 0.79
CA LEU A 15 7.23 8.36 -0.27
C LEU A 15 7.78 9.78 -0.04
N VAL A 16 7.73 10.31 1.19
CA VAL A 16 8.32 11.61 1.53
C VAL A 16 9.81 11.63 1.18
N GLN A 17 10.56 10.62 1.65
CA GLN A 17 11.98 10.51 1.34
C GLN A 17 12.23 10.50 -0.17
N ARG A 18 11.52 9.66 -0.90
CA ARG A 18 11.72 9.52 -2.34
C ARG A 18 11.33 10.77 -3.13
N LEU A 19 10.25 11.44 -2.76
CA LEU A 19 9.85 12.71 -3.38
C LEU A 19 10.90 13.79 -3.13
N HIS A 20 11.47 13.86 -1.93
CA HIS A 20 12.56 14.77 -1.60
C HIS A 20 13.81 14.48 -2.45
N ASP A 21 14.21 13.21 -2.60
CA ASP A 21 15.34 12.79 -3.43
C ASP A 21 15.15 13.18 -4.92
N LEU A 22 13.89 13.25 -5.37
CA LEU A 22 13.50 13.76 -6.69
C LEU A 22 13.44 15.31 -6.76
N GLY A 23 13.89 16.01 -5.72
CA GLY A 23 13.93 17.48 -5.65
C GLY A 23 12.58 18.14 -5.35
N LYS A 24 11.56 17.38 -4.89
CA LYS A 24 10.27 17.98 -4.46
C LYS A 24 10.41 18.58 -3.07
N GLN A 25 10.27 19.89 -2.96
CA GLN A 25 10.42 20.61 -1.69
C GLN A 25 9.09 21.06 -1.05
N ASN A 26 8.00 21.08 -1.81
CA ASN A 26 6.70 21.60 -1.36
C ASN A 26 5.79 20.47 -0.88
N ILE A 27 6.26 19.68 0.11
CA ILE A 27 5.55 18.53 0.67
C ILE A 27 4.89 18.95 2.00
N ILE A 28 3.59 18.70 2.11
CA ILE A 28 2.79 18.91 3.32
C ILE A 28 2.37 17.54 3.84
N GLY A 29 2.54 17.31 5.14
CA GLY A 29 2.12 16.10 5.81
C GLY A 29 0.87 16.29 6.67
N LEU A 30 0.02 15.26 6.72
CA LEU A 30 -1.06 15.11 7.69
C LEU A 30 -1.00 13.72 8.33
N ASP A 31 -0.94 13.67 9.65
CA ASP A 31 -1.02 12.42 10.42
C ASP A 31 -1.64 12.68 11.79
N ILE A 32 -2.21 11.65 12.42
CA ILE A 32 -2.74 11.75 13.80
C ILE A 32 -1.62 11.81 14.86
N LYS A 33 -0.41 11.42 14.49
CA LYS A 33 0.77 11.42 15.36
C LYS A 33 1.72 12.55 14.96
N PRO A 34 2.53 13.05 15.90
CA PRO A 34 3.65 13.93 15.58
C PRO A 34 4.54 13.29 14.51
N VAL A 35 5.05 14.12 13.62
CA VAL A 35 5.93 13.70 12.52
C VAL A 35 7.22 13.09 13.08
N LYS A 36 7.67 11.98 12.47
CA LYS A 36 8.96 11.36 12.79
C LYS A 36 10.10 12.33 12.50
N GLU A 37 11.07 12.43 13.40
CA GLU A 37 12.22 13.33 13.24
C GLU A 37 13.02 13.08 11.96
N SER A 38 13.06 11.84 11.47
CA SER A 38 13.77 11.46 10.24
C SER A 38 13.20 12.09 8.95
N ILE A 39 11.89 12.36 8.89
CA ILE A 39 11.23 12.93 7.70
C ILE A 39 10.79 14.38 7.91
N LYS A 40 10.80 14.87 9.12
CA LYS A 40 10.38 16.25 9.47
C LYS A 40 11.14 17.33 8.70
N PRO A 41 12.48 17.25 8.52
CA PRO A 41 13.23 18.23 7.74
C PRO A 41 12.89 18.26 6.25
N LEU A 42 12.25 17.18 5.74
CA LEU A 42 11.90 17.03 4.33
C LEU A 42 10.54 17.67 3.98
N LEU A 43 9.82 18.14 4.99
CA LEU A 43 8.49 18.73 4.83
C LEU A 43 8.55 20.27 4.88
N SER A 44 7.79 20.91 3.99
CA SER A 44 7.57 22.36 4.08
C SER A 44 6.58 22.73 5.20
N LYS A 45 5.64 21.85 5.50
CA LYS A 45 4.64 22.02 6.56
C LYS A 45 4.08 20.67 7.01
N ASN A 46 3.68 20.57 8.27
CA ASN A 46 2.97 19.39 8.77
C ASN A 46 1.79 19.78 9.64
N TYR A 47 0.75 18.99 9.58
CA TYR A 47 -0.46 19.09 10.39
C TYR A 47 -0.61 17.82 11.21
N ILE A 48 -0.98 17.99 12.49
CA ILE A 48 -1.30 16.87 13.38
C ILE A 48 -2.80 16.88 13.59
N GLY A 49 -3.48 15.80 13.21
CA GLY A 49 -4.92 15.65 13.39
C GLY A 49 -5.52 14.48 12.64
N ASP A 50 -6.80 14.28 12.87
CA ASP A 50 -7.57 13.15 12.30
C ASP A 50 -8.07 13.53 10.90
N ILE A 51 -7.95 12.59 9.96
CA ILE A 51 -8.50 12.72 8.59
C ILE A 51 -10.03 12.91 8.58
N LYS A 52 -10.71 12.55 9.65
CA LYS A 52 -12.15 12.77 9.84
C LYS A 52 -12.51 14.21 10.19
N ASP A 53 -11.55 15.03 10.60
CA ASP A 53 -11.78 16.43 10.95
C ASP A 53 -11.90 17.31 9.68
N LYS A 54 -13.14 17.54 9.26
CA LYS A 54 -13.45 18.39 8.10
C LYS A 54 -12.89 19.80 8.23
N SER A 55 -12.88 20.37 9.43
CA SER A 55 -12.37 21.72 9.67
C SER A 55 -10.87 21.79 9.42
N LEU A 56 -10.13 20.75 9.85
CA LEU A 56 -8.70 20.63 9.59
C LEU A 56 -8.41 20.46 8.10
N ILE A 57 -9.16 19.58 7.41
CA ILE A 57 -8.98 19.39 5.97
C ILE A 57 -9.27 20.69 5.20
N ASN A 58 -10.37 21.37 5.50
CA ASN A 58 -10.68 22.68 4.92
C ASN A 58 -9.56 23.69 5.16
N LYS A 59 -9.04 23.79 6.40
CA LYS A 59 -7.89 24.64 6.73
C LYS A 59 -6.67 24.33 5.85
N ILE A 60 -6.33 23.04 5.66
CA ILE A 60 -5.18 22.62 4.84
C ILE A 60 -5.36 23.12 3.40
N PHE A 61 -6.52 22.94 2.79
CA PHE A 61 -6.78 23.36 1.42
C PHE A 61 -6.89 24.90 1.28
N THR A 62 -7.38 25.60 2.31
CA THR A 62 -7.48 27.06 2.30
C THR A 62 -6.12 27.74 2.44
N GLU A 63 -5.25 27.20 3.31
CA GLU A 63 -3.92 27.77 3.56
C GLU A 63 -2.88 27.41 2.49
N ASN A 64 -3.14 26.40 1.66
CA ASN A 64 -2.13 25.85 0.74
C ASN A 64 -2.72 25.58 -0.64
N ARG A 65 -1.94 25.88 -1.68
CA ARG A 65 -2.32 25.53 -3.05
C ARG A 65 -1.96 24.07 -3.34
N ILE A 66 -2.90 23.14 -3.07
CA ILE A 66 -2.72 21.72 -3.27
C ILE A 66 -2.92 21.36 -4.76
N ASN A 67 -1.97 20.66 -5.36
CA ASN A 67 -2.01 20.16 -6.74
C ASN A 67 -2.01 18.63 -6.80
N GLU A 68 -1.44 17.99 -5.78
CA GLU A 68 -1.36 16.54 -5.67
C GLU A 68 -1.73 16.11 -4.25
N VAL A 69 -2.50 15.06 -4.14
CA VAL A 69 -2.85 14.40 -2.87
C VAL A 69 -2.41 12.93 -2.97
N TYR A 70 -1.65 12.47 -1.99
CA TYR A 70 -1.33 11.06 -1.79
C TYR A 70 -2.04 10.60 -0.51
N HIS A 71 -3.17 9.94 -0.68
CA HIS A 71 -3.99 9.49 0.44
C HIS A 71 -3.57 8.08 0.87
N LEU A 72 -2.74 8.03 1.93
CA LEU A 72 -2.20 6.80 2.52
C LEU A 72 -2.73 6.53 3.93
N ALA A 73 -3.43 7.49 4.54
CA ALA A 73 -4.05 7.32 5.86
C ALA A 73 -5.12 6.23 5.82
N ALA A 74 -4.94 5.17 6.58
CA ALA A 74 -5.91 4.08 6.67
C ALA A 74 -5.69 3.22 7.92
N VAL A 75 -6.78 2.58 8.38
CA VAL A 75 -6.72 1.43 9.27
C VAL A 75 -6.57 0.18 8.42
N LEU A 76 -5.54 -0.64 8.72
CA LEU A 76 -5.19 -1.84 7.93
C LEU A 76 -6.06 -3.05 8.28
N SER A 77 -5.97 -4.09 7.46
CA SER A 77 -6.87 -5.26 7.41
C SER A 77 -7.21 -5.88 8.76
N THR A 78 -6.24 -6.38 9.50
CA THR A 78 -6.46 -7.08 10.78
C THR A 78 -7.13 -6.18 11.83
N LYS A 79 -6.68 -4.92 11.91
CA LYS A 79 -7.27 -3.94 12.83
C LYS A 79 -8.67 -3.52 12.39
N ALA A 80 -8.92 -3.41 11.09
CA ALA A 80 -10.24 -3.06 10.55
C ALA A 80 -11.32 -4.06 10.96
N GLU A 81 -10.97 -5.35 11.00
CA GLU A 81 -11.89 -6.40 11.46
C GLU A 81 -12.22 -6.28 12.97
N SER A 82 -11.31 -5.78 13.77
CA SER A 82 -11.53 -5.62 15.21
C SER A 82 -12.31 -4.35 15.58
N ILE A 83 -12.31 -3.33 14.72
CA ILE A 83 -12.96 -2.03 14.92
C ILE A 83 -13.70 -1.57 13.65
N PRO A 84 -14.66 -2.35 13.11
CA PRO A 84 -15.20 -2.16 11.76
C PRO A 84 -15.83 -0.78 11.53
N PHE A 85 -16.62 -0.27 12.45
CA PHE A 85 -17.26 1.05 12.31
C PHE A 85 -16.27 2.20 12.35
N LEU A 86 -15.29 2.17 13.27
CA LEU A 86 -14.24 3.18 13.32
C LEU A 86 -13.32 3.10 12.09
N SER A 87 -13.05 1.89 11.61
CA SER A 87 -12.32 1.66 10.38
C SER A 87 -13.03 2.30 9.18
N HIS A 88 -14.35 2.12 9.07
CA HIS A 88 -15.16 2.77 8.04
C HIS A 88 -15.03 4.30 8.11
N GLN A 89 -15.22 4.87 9.28
CA GLN A 89 -15.10 6.32 9.46
C GLN A 89 -13.72 6.86 9.04
N ILE A 90 -12.64 6.16 9.37
CA ILE A 90 -11.29 6.60 9.01
C ILE A 90 -11.04 6.39 7.51
N ASN A 91 -11.33 5.18 7.00
CA ASN A 91 -10.96 4.79 5.65
C ASN A 91 -11.91 5.37 4.59
N VAL A 92 -13.19 5.54 4.90
CA VAL A 92 -14.21 6.01 3.96
C VAL A 92 -14.58 7.47 4.21
N ASP A 93 -15.01 7.86 5.42
CA ASP A 93 -15.39 9.25 5.67
C ASP A 93 -14.20 10.18 5.53
N GLY A 94 -13.00 9.75 5.97
CA GLY A 94 -11.75 10.49 5.77
C GLY A 94 -11.43 10.72 4.28
N PHE A 95 -11.62 9.70 3.43
CA PHE A 95 -11.48 9.81 1.99
C PHE A 95 -12.52 10.75 1.39
N LEU A 96 -13.79 10.64 1.80
CA LEU A 96 -14.88 11.50 1.33
C LEU A 96 -14.66 12.96 1.73
N ASN A 97 -14.13 13.25 2.90
CA ASN A 97 -13.79 14.61 3.33
C ASN A 97 -12.78 15.27 2.38
N LEU A 98 -11.76 14.52 1.92
CA LEU A 98 -10.82 15.03 0.93
C LEU A 98 -11.49 15.29 -0.43
N LEU A 99 -12.38 14.41 -0.89
CA LEU A 99 -13.10 14.60 -2.14
C LEU A 99 -14.05 15.80 -2.05
N GLU A 100 -14.75 16.02 -0.94
CA GLU A 100 -15.63 17.15 -0.71
C GLU A 100 -14.88 18.48 -0.81
N GLU A 101 -13.68 18.56 -0.20
CA GLU A 101 -12.82 19.75 -0.33
C GLU A 101 -12.31 19.95 -1.76
N ILE A 102 -11.93 18.87 -2.46
CA ILE A 102 -11.51 18.98 -3.87
C ILE A 102 -12.66 19.44 -4.75
N GLN A 103 -13.89 18.98 -4.52
CA GLN A 103 -15.08 19.43 -5.28
C GLN A 103 -15.24 20.95 -5.20
N ASN A 104 -15.02 21.53 -4.04
CA ASN A 104 -15.12 22.96 -3.81
C ASN A 104 -13.86 23.75 -4.23
N TYR A 105 -12.79 23.05 -4.59
CA TYR A 105 -11.49 23.64 -4.91
C TYR A 105 -11.42 24.07 -6.37
N LYS A 106 -10.82 25.23 -6.64
CA LYS A 106 -10.81 25.83 -7.99
C LYS A 106 -9.78 25.25 -8.96
N SER A 107 -8.78 24.54 -8.43
CA SER A 107 -7.67 24.01 -9.23
C SER A 107 -7.79 22.51 -9.40
N GLU A 108 -7.31 21.98 -10.54
CA GLU A 108 -7.19 20.54 -10.75
C GLU A 108 -6.26 19.91 -9.70
N VAL A 109 -6.68 18.77 -9.15
CA VAL A 109 -5.95 17.99 -8.17
C VAL A 109 -5.76 16.57 -8.68
N LYS A 110 -4.51 16.13 -8.78
CA LYS A 110 -4.20 14.71 -8.93
C LYS A 110 -4.33 14.03 -7.59
N PHE A 111 -5.15 13.01 -7.53
CA PHE A 111 -5.43 12.30 -6.30
C PHE A 111 -5.01 10.84 -6.40
N PHE A 112 -3.98 10.47 -5.65
CA PHE A 112 -3.57 9.07 -5.51
C PHE A 112 -4.28 8.42 -4.33
N PHE A 113 -4.85 7.23 -4.58
CA PHE A 113 -5.44 6.37 -3.57
C PHE A 113 -4.74 5.02 -3.51
N ALA A 114 -4.28 4.64 -2.31
CA ALA A 114 -3.70 3.33 -2.05
C ALA A 114 -4.81 2.31 -1.75
N SER A 115 -5.12 1.45 -2.71
CA SER A 115 -5.99 0.29 -2.53
C SER A 115 -5.17 -1.00 -2.32
N SER A 116 -5.79 -2.16 -2.37
CA SER A 116 -5.19 -3.44 -2.00
C SER A 116 -5.82 -4.59 -2.76
N ILE A 117 -5.09 -5.71 -2.92
CA ILE A 117 -5.64 -6.99 -3.36
C ILE A 117 -6.75 -7.52 -2.44
N ALA A 118 -6.90 -6.96 -1.23
CA ALA A 118 -8.00 -7.31 -0.32
C ALA A 118 -9.41 -7.00 -0.85
N VAL A 119 -9.52 -6.27 -1.98
CA VAL A 119 -10.77 -6.07 -2.71
C VAL A 119 -11.25 -7.31 -3.45
N TYR A 120 -10.38 -8.28 -3.64
CA TYR A 120 -10.69 -9.52 -4.34
C TYR A 120 -11.19 -10.60 -3.38
N HIS A 121 -12.07 -11.48 -3.89
CA HIS A 121 -12.48 -12.71 -3.23
C HIS A 121 -12.67 -13.80 -4.26
N LEU A 122 -11.78 -14.78 -4.23
CA LEU A 122 -11.80 -15.93 -5.13
C LEU A 122 -12.34 -17.16 -4.40
N ASP A 123 -13.49 -17.67 -4.82
CA ASP A 123 -14.02 -18.95 -4.36
C ASP A 123 -13.24 -20.09 -5.04
N ASN A 124 -12.32 -20.73 -4.36
CA ASN A 124 -11.61 -21.96 -4.79
C ASN A 124 -10.80 -21.92 -6.12
N ASN A 125 -10.68 -20.76 -6.79
CA ASN A 125 -10.03 -20.61 -8.09
C ASN A 125 -8.70 -19.84 -8.01
N LYS A 126 -7.78 -20.26 -7.15
CA LYS A 126 -6.50 -19.53 -6.92
C LYS A 126 -5.53 -19.49 -8.11
N ASN A 127 -5.63 -20.47 -9.02
CA ASN A 127 -4.66 -20.66 -10.09
C ASN A 127 -4.97 -19.87 -11.37
N ILE A 128 -5.88 -18.90 -11.30
CA ILE A 128 -6.18 -18.02 -12.42
C ILE A 128 -5.49 -16.67 -12.26
N LYS A 129 -4.97 -16.17 -13.36
CA LYS A 129 -4.45 -14.81 -13.47
C LYS A 129 -5.62 -13.85 -13.65
N ILE A 130 -5.89 -13.01 -12.65
CA ILE A 130 -7.08 -12.14 -12.64
C ILE A 130 -6.77 -10.73 -13.15
N SER A 131 -7.77 -10.11 -13.76
CA SER A 131 -7.76 -8.70 -14.16
C SER A 131 -8.44 -7.80 -13.13
N GLU A 132 -8.35 -6.47 -13.30
CA GLU A 132 -8.81 -5.52 -12.30
C GLU A 132 -10.33 -5.56 -12.05
N ASP A 133 -11.10 -6.03 -13.02
CA ASP A 133 -12.57 -6.08 -12.93
C ASP A 133 -13.10 -7.45 -12.46
N ASP A 134 -12.21 -8.44 -12.33
CA ASP A 134 -12.56 -9.79 -11.92
C ASP A 134 -12.67 -9.87 -10.38
N PHE A 135 -13.61 -10.67 -9.90
CA PHE A 135 -13.73 -11.08 -8.48
C PHE A 135 -13.67 -9.96 -7.43
N CYS A 136 -14.08 -8.74 -7.78
CA CYS A 136 -14.17 -7.60 -6.85
C CYS A 136 -15.39 -7.78 -5.90
N ASN A 137 -15.27 -8.74 -4.96
CA ASN A 137 -16.33 -9.08 -3.99
C ASN A 137 -15.73 -9.32 -2.60
N PRO A 138 -15.14 -8.31 -1.95
CA PRO A 138 -14.40 -8.47 -0.71
C PRO A 138 -15.26 -9.04 0.42
N SER A 139 -14.69 -9.97 1.20
CA SER A 139 -15.30 -10.61 2.35
C SER A 139 -14.84 -10.03 3.69
N ASN A 140 -14.05 -8.95 3.67
CA ASN A 140 -13.52 -8.32 4.87
C ASN A 140 -13.75 -6.80 4.84
N MET A 141 -13.84 -6.18 6.03
CA MET A 141 -14.16 -4.75 6.15
C MET A 141 -13.17 -3.84 5.43
N TYR A 142 -11.87 -4.16 5.50
CA TYR A 142 -10.84 -3.39 4.83
C TYR A 142 -11.02 -3.39 3.31
N GLY A 143 -11.22 -4.56 2.72
CA GLY A 143 -11.48 -4.71 1.28
C GLY A 143 -12.76 -4.00 0.85
N CYS A 144 -13.85 -4.10 1.62
CA CYS A 144 -15.09 -3.37 1.38
C CYS A 144 -14.87 -1.86 1.37
N ASN A 145 -14.14 -1.32 2.35
CA ASN A 145 -13.82 0.10 2.41
C ASN A 145 -12.96 0.55 1.22
N LYS A 146 -11.95 -0.25 0.85
CA LYS A 146 -11.08 0.06 -0.29
C LYS A 146 -11.84 0.05 -1.60
N LEU A 147 -12.65 -0.98 -1.86
CA LEU A 147 -13.46 -1.09 -3.08
C LEU A 147 -14.48 0.05 -3.19
N TYR A 148 -15.13 0.42 -2.08
CA TYR A 148 -16.04 1.57 -2.06
C TYR A 148 -15.32 2.87 -2.50
N CYS A 149 -14.16 3.17 -1.90
CA CYS A 149 -13.38 4.36 -2.24
C CYS A 149 -12.90 4.35 -3.71
N GLU A 150 -12.49 3.20 -4.25
CA GLU A 150 -12.14 3.06 -5.66
C GLU A 150 -13.32 3.45 -6.57
N LYS A 151 -14.50 2.91 -6.28
CA LYS A 151 -15.69 3.15 -7.10
C LYS A 151 -16.14 4.61 -7.02
N ILE A 152 -16.14 5.21 -5.84
CA ILE A 152 -16.53 6.63 -5.65
C ILE A 152 -15.47 7.57 -6.26
N GLY A 153 -14.17 7.31 -6.06
CA GLY A 153 -13.12 8.12 -6.68
C GLY A 153 -13.17 8.09 -8.20
N SER A 154 -13.35 6.89 -8.79
CA SER A 154 -13.53 6.73 -10.23
C SER A 154 -14.80 7.43 -10.73
N TYR A 155 -15.92 7.26 -10.03
CA TYR A 155 -17.19 7.91 -10.37
C TYR A 155 -17.04 9.43 -10.48
N PHE A 156 -16.48 10.09 -9.49
CA PHE A 156 -16.29 11.55 -9.53
C PHE A 156 -15.28 11.99 -10.57
N SER A 157 -14.22 11.23 -10.82
CA SER A 157 -13.22 11.54 -11.84
C SER A 157 -13.75 11.41 -13.29
N GLU A 158 -14.73 10.53 -13.49
CA GLU A 158 -15.36 10.28 -14.80
C GLU A 158 -16.55 11.21 -15.08
N HIS A 159 -17.15 11.80 -14.05
CA HIS A 159 -18.32 12.67 -14.16
C HIS A 159 -17.93 14.14 -13.97
N SER A 160 -17.34 14.75 -15.00
CA SER A 160 -16.85 16.12 -14.96
C SER A 160 -17.92 17.19 -14.66
N ASN A 161 -19.18 16.88 -14.86
CA ASN A 161 -20.31 17.75 -14.46
C ASN A 161 -20.49 17.81 -12.94
N LEU A 162 -19.97 16.82 -12.19
CA LEU A 162 -20.02 16.79 -10.73
C LEU A 162 -18.70 17.27 -10.11
N MET A 163 -17.58 16.88 -10.72
CA MET A 163 -16.23 17.23 -10.24
C MET A 163 -15.26 17.29 -11.43
N ASN A 164 -15.05 18.48 -12.00
CA ASN A 164 -14.22 18.67 -13.19
C ASN A 164 -12.73 18.84 -12.90
N ASN A 165 -12.35 18.89 -11.64
CA ASN A 165 -11.01 19.19 -11.14
C ASN A 165 -10.32 17.99 -10.48
N LEU A 166 -10.89 16.79 -10.56
CA LEU A 166 -10.32 15.57 -9.99
C LEU A 166 -9.64 14.70 -11.07
N ASP A 167 -8.37 14.40 -10.88
CA ASP A 167 -7.65 13.35 -11.61
C ASP A 167 -7.35 12.20 -10.62
N PHE A 168 -8.30 11.26 -10.50
CA PHE A 168 -8.21 10.13 -9.56
C PHE A 168 -7.38 9.00 -10.12
N ARG A 169 -6.42 8.52 -9.33
CA ARG A 169 -5.51 7.41 -9.68
C ARG A 169 -5.35 6.47 -8.51
N CYS A 170 -5.48 5.19 -8.76
CA CYS A 170 -5.50 4.19 -7.70
C CYS A 170 -4.62 2.99 -8.07
N LEU A 171 -3.87 2.48 -7.08
CA LEU A 171 -3.15 1.20 -7.15
C LEU A 171 -3.70 0.23 -6.12
N ARG A 172 -4.07 -0.97 -6.57
CA ARG A 172 -4.27 -2.14 -5.72
C ARG A 172 -2.92 -2.79 -5.50
N PHE A 173 -2.36 -2.58 -4.34
CA PHE A 173 -1.10 -3.19 -3.97
C PHE A 173 -1.25 -4.66 -3.62
N SER A 174 -0.29 -5.45 -4.06
CA SER A 174 0.02 -6.77 -3.52
C SER A 174 0.55 -6.66 -2.09
N GLY A 175 0.93 -7.76 -1.45
CA GLY A 175 1.64 -7.73 -0.17
C GLY A 175 2.93 -6.92 -0.32
N ILE A 176 3.12 -5.90 0.52
CA ILE A 176 4.34 -5.08 0.49
C ILE A 176 5.26 -5.54 1.61
N ILE A 177 6.51 -5.87 1.27
CA ILE A 177 7.55 -6.23 2.22
C ILE A 177 8.47 -5.03 2.39
N SER A 178 8.53 -4.51 3.62
CA SER A 178 9.45 -3.43 4.01
C SER A 178 10.61 -4.00 4.82
N ALA A 179 11.83 -3.52 4.55
CA ALA A 179 13.01 -3.88 5.33
C ALA A 179 13.22 -2.97 6.56
N ASN A 180 12.65 -1.76 6.54
CA ASN A 180 12.93 -0.72 7.54
C ASN A 180 11.90 -0.63 8.67
N THR A 181 10.91 -1.52 8.69
CA THR A 181 9.85 -1.53 9.69
C THR A 181 9.53 -2.96 10.10
N LEU A 182 9.22 -3.12 11.38
CA LEU A 182 8.78 -4.43 11.89
C LEU A 182 7.33 -4.72 11.46
N PRO A 183 7.01 -5.98 11.13
CA PRO A 183 5.64 -6.40 10.87
C PRO A 183 4.74 -6.13 12.10
N VAL A 184 3.52 -5.67 11.87
CA VAL A 184 2.59 -5.21 12.93
C VAL A 184 1.32 -6.05 13.02
N GLY A 185 1.32 -7.26 12.47
CA GLY A 185 0.20 -8.21 12.51
C GLY A 185 -0.76 -8.10 11.33
N GLY A 186 -0.30 -7.64 10.16
CA GLY A 186 -1.06 -7.70 8.90
C GLY A 186 -1.33 -9.14 8.45
N THR A 187 -2.31 -9.32 7.58
CA THR A 187 -2.68 -10.67 7.08
C THR A 187 -1.54 -11.34 6.31
N SER A 188 -0.75 -10.57 5.57
CA SER A 188 0.39 -11.02 4.76
C SER A 188 1.74 -10.97 5.49
N ASP A 189 1.76 -10.63 6.79
CA ASP A 189 2.99 -10.42 7.55
C ASP A 189 3.81 -11.70 7.80
N TYR A 190 3.29 -12.88 7.45
CA TYR A 190 4.06 -14.12 7.52
C TYR A 190 5.38 -14.04 6.74
N ALA A 191 5.40 -13.33 5.61
CA ALA A 191 6.60 -13.20 4.79
C ALA A 191 7.66 -12.30 5.46
N PRO A 192 7.39 -11.02 5.85
CA PRO A 192 8.37 -10.23 6.57
C PRO A 192 8.73 -10.82 7.95
N GLU A 193 7.79 -11.40 8.69
CA GLU A 193 8.08 -12.06 9.98
C GLU A 193 9.11 -13.18 9.81
N MET A 194 8.96 -14.02 8.78
CA MET A 194 9.90 -15.10 8.46
C MET A 194 11.30 -14.56 8.17
N ILE A 195 11.41 -13.49 7.36
CA ILE A 195 12.71 -12.89 7.02
C ILE A 195 13.39 -12.30 8.27
N HIS A 196 12.64 -11.53 9.09
CA HIS A 196 13.16 -10.94 10.32
C HIS A 196 13.64 -12.00 11.33
N ASN A 197 12.92 -13.12 11.45
CA ASN A 197 13.34 -14.23 12.33
C ASN A 197 14.61 -14.92 11.80
N ALA A 198 14.67 -15.21 10.50
CA ALA A 198 15.84 -15.82 9.87
C ALA A 198 17.11 -14.97 10.08
N VAL A 199 17.03 -13.65 9.84
CA VAL A 199 18.14 -12.70 10.04
C VAL A 199 18.62 -12.67 11.50
N GLN A 200 17.71 -12.84 12.46
CA GLN A 200 18.04 -12.87 13.89
C GLN A 200 18.48 -14.27 14.38
N ASN A 201 18.64 -15.25 13.49
CA ASN A 201 18.90 -16.66 13.83
C ASN A 201 17.87 -17.26 14.80
N LYS A 202 16.60 -16.88 14.64
CA LYS A 202 15.45 -17.38 15.42
C LYS A 202 14.58 -18.28 14.55
N ASP A 203 14.08 -19.36 15.12
CA ASP A 203 13.08 -20.20 14.46
C ASP A 203 11.77 -19.42 14.28
N TYR A 204 10.97 -19.80 13.27
CA TYR A 204 9.69 -19.20 13.02
C TYR A 204 8.58 -20.25 12.89
N THR A 205 7.42 -19.96 13.48
CA THR A 205 6.21 -20.77 13.31
C THR A 205 5.22 -20.01 12.43
N CYS A 206 5.05 -20.48 11.19
CA CYS A 206 4.19 -19.85 10.21
C CYS A 206 2.72 -20.20 10.47
N TYR A 207 1.86 -19.17 10.44
CA TYR A 207 0.42 -19.31 10.68
C TYR A 207 -0.41 -19.59 9.42
N VAL A 208 0.24 -19.81 8.26
CA VAL A 208 -0.42 -20.21 7.01
C VAL A 208 0.25 -21.44 6.43
N ASN A 209 -0.43 -22.14 5.51
CA ASN A 209 0.05 -23.37 4.90
C ASN A 209 1.30 -23.15 4.03
N PRO A 210 2.15 -24.18 3.88
CA PRO A 210 3.35 -24.13 3.02
C PRO A 210 3.09 -23.67 1.59
N GLN A 211 1.96 -24.09 1.03
CA GLN A 211 1.56 -23.80 -0.36
C GLN A 211 0.75 -22.50 -0.49
N SER A 212 0.54 -21.76 0.60
CA SER A 212 -0.12 -20.46 0.53
C SER A 212 0.65 -19.51 -0.36
N CYS A 213 -0.04 -18.89 -1.31
CA CYS A 213 0.53 -17.99 -2.31
C CYS A 213 -0.33 -16.75 -2.44
N ILE A 214 0.31 -15.60 -2.37
CA ILE A 214 -0.25 -14.30 -2.77
C ILE A 214 0.82 -13.50 -3.51
N PRO A 215 0.44 -12.50 -4.30
CA PRO A 215 1.43 -11.63 -4.93
C PRO A 215 2.08 -10.71 -3.88
N PHE A 216 3.37 -10.42 -4.10
CA PHE A 216 4.18 -9.52 -3.28
C PHE A 216 4.94 -8.50 -4.12
N MET A 217 5.45 -7.49 -3.44
CA MET A 217 6.46 -6.55 -3.92
C MET A 217 7.24 -5.97 -2.73
N VAL A 218 8.39 -5.39 -3.01
CA VAL A 218 9.16 -4.66 -2.01
C VAL A 218 8.77 -3.18 -1.96
N MET A 219 9.00 -2.52 -0.81
CA MET A 219 8.64 -1.11 -0.61
C MET A 219 9.23 -0.16 -1.68
N PRO A 220 10.49 -0.28 -2.13
CA PRO A 220 11.01 0.57 -3.19
C PRO A 220 10.19 0.50 -4.49
N ASP A 221 9.79 -0.69 -4.92
CA ASP A 221 8.95 -0.86 -6.11
C ASP A 221 7.54 -0.25 -5.92
N ALA A 222 6.97 -0.38 -4.72
CA ALA A 222 5.69 0.23 -4.40
C ALA A 222 5.73 1.76 -4.51
N ILE A 223 6.78 2.38 -4.00
CA ILE A 223 6.97 3.84 -4.08
C ILE A 223 7.22 4.31 -5.51
N GLU A 224 8.06 3.61 -6.28
CA GLU A 224 8.28 3.94 -7.69
C GLU A 224 6.99 3.79 -8.52
N ALA A 225 6.15 2.78 -8.21
CA ALA A 225 4.86 2.61 -8.86
C ALA A 225 3.93 3.81 -8.62
N ILE A 226 3.84 4.30 -7.39
CA ILE A 226 3.06 5.51 -7.05
C ILE A 226 3.54 6.70 -7.87
N ILE A 227 4.84 6.96 -7.87
CA ILE A 227 5.45 8.09 -8.55
C ILE A 227 5.23 8.00 -10.07
N ASN A 228 5.48 6.84 -10.66
CA ASN A 228 5.33 6.63 -12.09
C ASN A 228 3.87 6.79 -12.54
N LEU A 229 2.91 6.22 -11.79
CA LEU A 229 1.49 6.42 -12.08
C LEU A 229 1.10 7.91 -11.99
N MET A 230 1.52 8.61 -10.94
CA MET A 230 1.18 10.02 -10.72
C MET A 230 1.84 10.96 -11.73
N HIS A 231 3.01 10.63 -12.27
CA HIS A 231 3.69 11.39 -13.32
C HIS A 231 3.21 11.03 -14.74
N SER A 232 2.47 9.94 -14.90
CA SER A 232 1.95 9.54 -16.20
C SER A 232 0.92 10.55 -16.73
N SER A 233 0.92 10.74 -18.06
CA SER A 233 -0.08 11.59 -18.69
C SER A 233 -1.48 10.98 -18.55
N LYS A 234 -2.48 11.77 -18.10
CA LYS A 234 -3.87 11.34 -17.99
C LYS A 234 -4.40 10.73 -19.30
N LYS A 235 -3.95 11.25 -20.46
CA LYS A 235 -4.35 10.74 -21.79
C LYS A 235 -3.90 9.30 -22.08
N LYS A 236 -2.88 8.79 -21.40
CA LYS A 236 -2.40 7.41 -21.55
C LYS A 236 -3.15 6.44 -20.65
N LEU A 237 -3.71 6.93 -19.55
CA LEU A 237 -4.42 6.11 -18.58
C LEU A 237 -5.82 5.78 -19.10
N LYS A 238 -6.09 4.50 -19.32
CA LYS A 238 -7.39 3.99 -19.80
C LYS A 238 -8.35 3.62 -18.68
N ARG A 239 -7.86 3.64 -17.44
CA ARG A 239 -8.62 3.35 -16.21
C ARG A 239 -8.08 4.17 -15.04
N ASN A 240 -8.87 4.27 -14.00
CA ASN A 240 -8.47 4.95 -12.76
C ASN A 240 -7.78 4.00 -11.77
N VAL A 241 -8.07 2.70 -11.86
CA VAL A 241 -7.61 1.67 -10.93
C VAL A 241 -6.76 0.64 -11.66
N TYR A 242 -5.55 0.41 -11.18
CA TYR A 242 -4.63 -0.63 -11.65
C TYR A 242 -4.23 -1.53 -10.49
N HIS A 243 -3.87 -2.78 -10.78
CA HIS A 243 -3.22 -3.64 -9.81
C HIS A 243 -1.79 -3.98 -10.23
N ILE A 244 -0.92 -4.22 -9.25
CA ILE A 244 0.50 -4.43 -9.46
C ILE A 244 1.06 -5.49 -8.51
N GLN A 245 2.05 -6.23 -9.00
CA GLN A 245 2.86 -7.19 -8.24
C GLN A 245 4.28 -7.22 -8.80
N ALA A 246 5.23 -7.75 -8.03
CA ALA A 246 6.59 -8.04 -8.50
C ALA A 246 6.83 -9.55 -8.61
N PHE A 247 6.44 -10.31 -7.60
CA PHE A 247 6.61 -11.77 -7.52
C PHE A 247 5.48 -12.40 -6.69
N ASN A 248 5.34 -13.73 -6.77
CA ASN A 248 4.28 -14.48 -6.09
C ASN A 248 4.78 -15.84 -5.57
N PRO A 249 5.61 -15.87 -4.51
CA PRO A 249 6.13 -17.10 -3.93
C PRO A 249 5.11 -17.81 -3.05
N THR A 250 5.25 -19.11 -2.93
CA THR A 250 4.68 -19.86 -1.82
C THR A 250 5.48 -19.59 -0.54
N VAL A 251 4.91 -19.90 0.63
CA VAL A 251 5.63 -19.86 1.92
C VAL A 251 6.88 -20.74 1.87
N GLU A 252 6.75 -21.94 1.32
CA GLU A 252 7.85 -22.88 1.14
C GLU A 252 8.98 -22.29 0.29
N LYS A 253 8.66 -21.62 -0.82
CA LYS A 253 9.67 -20.96 -1.67
C LYS A 253 10.39 -19.82 -0.94
N ILE A 254 9.70 -19.08 -0.07
CA ILE A 254 10.35 -18.07 0.80
C ILE A 254 11.31 -18.76 1.76
N TYR A 255 10.90 -19.85 2.40
CA TYR A 255 11.73 -20.62 3.31
C TYR A 255 12.99 -21.17 2.63
N ASP A 256 12.84 -21.78 1.45
CA ASP A 256 13.97 -22.30 0.69
C ASP A 256 14.99 -21.19 0.37
N LYS A 257 14.51 -20.01 -0.04
CA LYS A 257 15.37 -18.86 -0.30
C LYS A 257 16.11 -18.38 0.96
N LEU A 258 15.42 -18.37 2.09
CA LEU A 258 16.05 -18.00 3.37
C LEU A 258 17.11 -19.04 3.82
N LYS A 259 16.89 -20.33 3.54
CA LYS A 259 17.87 -21.39 3.82
C LYS A 259 19.17 -21.25 3.03
N GLU A 260 19.16 -20.64 1.85
CA GLU A 260 20.38 -20.33 1.09
C GLU A 260 21.31 -19.39 1.88
N HIS A 261 20.74 -18.40 2.61
CA HIS A 261 21.47 -17.40 3.39
C HIS A 261 21.65 -17.80 4.85
N PHE A 262 20.68 -18.52 5.43
CA PHE A 262 20.61 -18.91 6.83
C PHE A 262 20.40 -20.43 6.97
N PRO A 263 21.45 -21.26 6.76
CA PRO A 263 21.31 -22.73 6.74
C PRO A 263 20.71 -23.36 8.00
N ASN A 264 20.86 -22.70 9.15
CA ASN A 264 20.34 -23.18 10.44
C ASN A 264 18.89 -22.74 10.73
N PHE A 265 18.31 -21.82 9.93
CA PHE A 265 16.95 -21.35 10.13
C PHE A 265 15.94 -22.51 10.05
N GLN A 266 15.03 -22.61 11.03
CA GLN A 266 13.99 -23.64 11.06
C GLN A 266 12.59 -23.01 10.94
N LEU A 267 11.76 -23.62 10.12
CA LEU A 267 10.37 -23.26 9.93
C LEU A 267 9.46 -24.39 10.40
N SER A 268 8.50 -24.05 11.24
CA SER A 268 7.38 -24.91 11.62
C SER A 268 6.03 -24.26 11.24
N TYR A 269 4.95 -25.00 11.37
CA TYR A 269 3.61 -24.53 11.00
C TYR A 269 2.63 -24.74 12.15
N ASP A 270 1.89 -23.66 12.48
CA ASP A 270 0.69 -23.68 13.33
C ASP A 270 -0.38 -22.82 12.66
N VAL A 271 -1.16 -23.46 11.79
CA VAL A 271 -2.07 -22.78 10.86
C VAL A 271 -3.24 -22.15 11.59
N ASN A 272 -3.30 -20.82 11.56
CA ASN A 272 -4.44 -20.05 12.05
C ASN A 272 -5.54 -20.01 10.97
N GLN A 273 -6.60 -20.77 11.14
CA GLN A 273 -7.67 -20.94 10.16
C GLN A 273 -8.30 -19.59 9.72
N LYS A 274 -8.44 -18.64 10.64
CA LYS A 274 -9.00 -17.31 10.32
C LYS A 274 -8.07 -16.51 9.39
N ARG A 275 -6.77 -16.55 9.63
CA ARG A 275 -5.79 -15.88 8.74
C ARG A 275 -5.62 -16.63 7.42
N GLN A 276 -5.60 -17.97 7.48
CA GLN A 276 -5.53 -18.82 6.30
C GLN A 276 -6.69 -18.56 5.34
N SER A 277 -7.93 -18.52 5.84
CA SER A 277 -9.09 -18.29 4.99
C SER A 277 -9.06 -16.92 4.27
N LEU A 278 -8.50 -15.89 4.88
CA LEU A 278 -8.29 -14.59 4.22
C LEU A 278 -7.27 -14.68 3.08
N ILE A 279 -6.12 -15.34 3.33
CA ILE A 279 -5.11 -15.59 2.30
C ILE A 279 -5.69 -16.43 1.17
N ASP A 280 -6.55 -17.40 1.51
CA ASP A 280 -7.17 -18.31 0.54
C ASP A 280 -8.15 -17.61 -0.41
N CYS A 281 -8.72 -16.50 -0.02
CA CYS A 281 -9.61 -15.70 -0.87
C CYS A 281 -8.87 -14.73 -1.80
N TRP A 282 -7.57 -14.49 -1.62
CA TRP A 282 -6.82 -13.57 -2.44
C TRP A 282 -6.17 -14.25 -3.66
N PRO A 283 -5.98 -13.53 -4.77
CA PRO A 283 -5.30 -14.09 -5.95
C PRO A 283 -3.85 -14.44 -5.66
N CYS A 284 -3.33 -15.46 -6.32
CA CYS A 284 -1.90 -15.74 -6.36
C CYS A 284 -1.19 -14.94 -7.47
N GLU A 285 -1.86 -14.63 -8.57
CA GLU A 285 -1.28 -13.92 -9.70
C GLU A 285 -2.23 -12.85 -10.28
N LEU A 286 -1.64 -11.68 -10.66
CA LEU A 286 -2.36 -10.56 -11.25
C LEU A 286 -2.00 -10.37 -12.73
N ASN A 287 -2.99 -10.07 -13.57
CA ASN A 287 -2.79 -9.69 -14.97
C ASN A 287 -2.45 -8.20 -15.08
N GLN A 288 -1.18 -7.85 -15.09
CA GLN A 288 -0.70 -6.48 -15.08
C GLN A 288 -0.65 -5.80 -16.48
N THR A 289 -1.27 -6.40 -17.49
CA THR A 289 -1.22 -5.91 -18.88
C THR A 289 -1.65 -4.45 -19.00
N ALA A 290 -2.68 -4.03 -18.25
CA ALA A 290 -3.15 -2.64 -18.26
C ALA A 290 -2.07 -1.69 -17.70
N ALA A 291 -1.48 -1.99 -16.56
CA ALA A 291 -0.44 -1.17 -15.95
C ALA A 291 0.81 -1.07 -16.84
N ILE A 292 1.22 -2.18 -17.47
CA ILE A 292 2.37 -2.22 -18.39
C ILE A 292 2.11 -1.36 -19.62
N ASN A 293 0.95 -1.49 -20.25
CA ASN A 293 0.63 -0.80 -21.50
C ASN A 293 0.36 0.69 -21.32
N ASP A 294 -0.35 1.08 -20.25
CA ASP A 294 -0.83 2.43 -20.09
C ASP A 294 0.22 3.37 -19.48
N TRP A 295 1.04 2.88 -18.54
CA TRP A 295 2.04 3.72 -17.87
C TRP A 295 3.41 3.06 -17.67
N GLY A 296 3.67 1.90 -18.30
CA GLY A 296 4.99 1.29 -18.36
C GLY A 296 5.41 0.62 -17.06
N TRP A 297 4.47 0.10 -16.27
CA TRP A 297 4.78 -0.63 -15.04
C TRP A 297 5.78 -1.75 -15.29
N LYS A 298 6.85 -1.75 -14.50
CA LYS A 298 7.83 -2.83 -14.44
C LYS A 298 8.50 -2.79 -13.07
N PRO A 299 8.40 -3.85 -12.25
CA PRO A 299 9.13 -3.93 -11.00
C PRO A 299 10.64 -3.98 -11.27
N LYS A 300 11.42 -3.36 -10.39
CA LYS A 300 12.88 -3.42 -10.41
C LYS A 300 13.39 -4.73 -9.83
N PHE A 301 12.68 -5.23 -8.81
CA PHE A 301 13.06 -6.41 -8.05
C PHE A 301 12.16 -7.58 -8.43
N ASP A 302 12.73 -8.62 -9.07
CA ASP A 302 12.15 -9.97 -9.09
C ASP A 302 12.35 -10.63 -7.71
N PHE A 303 11.92 -11.89 -7.56
CA PHE A 303 11.99 -12.61 -6.30
C PHE A 303 13.43 -12.71 -5.76
N ASP A 304 14.37 -13.15 -6.57
CA ASP A 304 15.76 -13.35 -6.13
C ASP A 304 16.44 -12.03 -5.78
N LYS A 305 16.33 -11.02 -6.64
CA LYS A 305 16.85 -9.67 -6.36
C LYS A 305 16.23 -9.04 -5.14
N ALA A 306 14.93 -9.25 -4.91
CA ALA A 306 14.27 -8.71 -3.73
C ALA A 306 14.91 -9.23 -2.43
N PHE A 307 15.23 -10.52 -2.38
CA PHE A 307 15.88 -11.13 -1.23
C PHE A 307 17.37 -10.81 -1.15
N ASP A 308 18.10 -11.01 -2.24
CA ASP A 308 19.57 -10.95 -2.25
C ASP A 308 20.10 -9.51 -2.21
N GLU A 309 19.44 -8.57 -2.91
CA GLU A 309 19.94 -7.21 -3.09
C GLU A 309 19.27 -6.18 -2.16
N TYR A 310 18.09 -6.49 -1.57
CA TYR A 310 17.36 -5.51 -0.77
C TYR A 310 16.95 -6.02 0.61
N LEU A 311 16.11 -7.07 0.70
CA LEU A 311 15.49 -7.45 1.98
C LEU A 311 16.53 -7.94 2.99
N ILE A 312 17.31 -8.94 2.63
CA ILE A 312 18.29 -9.53 3.55
C ILE A 312 19.37 -8.53 3.97
N PRO A 313 20.04 -7.81 3.02
CA PRO A 313 21.03 -6.80 3.42
C PRO A 313 20.44 -5.69 4.30
N SER A 314 19.31 -5.11 3.90
CA SER A 314 18.72 -3.99 4.64
C SER A 314 18.18 -4.39 6.01
N ILE A 315 17.68 -5.63 6.19
CA ILE A 315 17.22 -6.11 7.50
C ILE A 315 18.41 -6.47 8.39
N LEU A 316 19.51 -6.96 7.83
CA LEU A 316 20.76 -7.12 8.59
C LEU A 316 21.25 -5.76 9.12
N ASP A 317 21.31 -4.74 8.29
CA ASP A 317 21.68 -3.38 8.69
C ASP A 317 20.73 -2.83 9.77
N PHE A 318 19.42 -3.04 9.62
CA PHE A 318 18.42 -2.61 10.61
C PHE A 318 18.64 -3.19 12.02
N TYR A 319 19.21 -4.38 12.12
CA TYR A 319 19.55 -4.98 13.43
C TYR A 319 20.94 -4.60 13.90
N SER A 320 21.91 -4.41 13.00
CA SER A 320 23.27 -3.98 13.34
C SER A 320 23.32 -2.57 13.95
N ASP A 321 22.43 -1.67 13.52
CA ASP A 321 22.35 -0.30 14.06
C ASP A 321 21.69 -0.23 15.44
N LYS A 322 21.23 -1.36 16.00
CA LYS A 322 20.56 -1.43 17.31
C LYS A 322 21.40 -2.09 18.41
N ASP A 323 22.52 -2.72 18.05
CA ASP A 323 23.51 -3.28 18.95
C ASP A 323 24.62 -2.23 19.23
#